data_171250d0692dd034a43dbe697407d4d0
#
_entry.id   171250d0692dd034a43dbe697407d4d0
#
_cell.length_a   1.000
_cell.length_b   1.000
_cell.length_c   1.000
_cell.angle_alpha   90.00
_cell.angle_beta   90.00
_cell.angle_gamma   90.00
#
_symmetry.space_group_name_H-M   'P 1'
#
loop_
_entity.id
_entity.type
_entity.pdbx_description
1 polymer ?
#
loop_
_entity_poly.entity_id
_entity_poly.type
_entity_poly.pdbx_seq_one_letter_code
_entity_poly.pdbx_strand_id
1 'polypeptide(L)'
;MSTRYIGGTSHLIYLGQHNETADSPDPYADEQFQQVEDPYCTWTTVTSDPELVQHLISMYFCWHYSFFTTLSKSLFFQEFQAGKPPPGSGRKMQYCTPLLVNAMLALGCHFTSLPGARAIRDDSATAGDHFFKEAKRLIMEEDLHEVPALATVQALALMSVREAGCGREAKGWVYSGMSFRMACDLGLNLGMHSKDAIDETEEDARRITFWGCFLFDKCWSNYLGRMPQLANNIITVPKFDVFPMEDAETWSAYTDSGISQAHSQPSRTRAVALQITKLCEISSDLMQFFYNPIDMDKAKGKQAELKKLSEIHMRLETWRRDLPKELEPKEGGLPHMLVMQ
;
A
#
# COMPACT_ATOMS: atom_id res chain seq x y z
N MET A 1 12.37 16.27 6.69
CA MET A 1 11.71 16.16 8.00
C MET A 1 10.38 15.46 7.79
N SER A 2 10.11 14.37 8.48
CA SER A 2 8.77 13.77 8.45
C SER A 2 7.82 14.70 9.19
N THR A 3 6.82 15.28 8.52
CA THR A 3 5.79 16.10 9.16
C THR A 3 4.82 15.18 9.88
N ARG A 4 4.85 15.22 11.20
CA ARG A 4 3.92 14.50 12.08
C ARG A 4 2.70 15.35 12.33
N TYR A 5 1.49 14.80 12.15
CA TYR A 5 0.26 15.50 12.50
C TYR A 5 0.05 15.49 14.01
N ILE A 6 -0.09 16.68 14.62
CA ILE A 6 -0.40 16.87 16.04
C ILE A 6 -1.76 17.57 16.13
N GLY A 7 -2.76 16.87 16.63
CA GLY A 7 -4.12 17.39 16.81
C GLY A 7 -4.14 18.53 17.84
N GLY A 8 -5.08 19.48 17.69
CA GLY A 8 -5.19 20.70 18.52
C GLY A 8 -5.38 20.48 20.03
N THR A 9 -5.68 19.26 20.47
CA THR A 9 -5.79 18.88 21.89
C THR A 9 -4.52 18.27 22.47
N SER A 10 -3.45 18.12 21.67
CA SER A 10 -2.20 17.48 22.11
C SER A 10 -1.31 18.45 22.88
N HIS A 11 -0.83 18.03 24.05
CA HIS A 11 0.18 18.76 24.83
C HIS A 11 1.56 18.80 24.15
N LEU A 12 1.80 17.97 23.13
CA LEU A 12 3.05 17.93 22.36
C LEU A 12 3.29 19.19 21.51
N ILE A 13 2.27 20.01 21.29
CA ILE A 13 2.39 21.29 20.57
C ILE A 13 3.41 22.23 21.25
N TYR A 14 3.62 22.08 22.55
CA TYR A 14 4.48 22.93 23.37
C TYR A 14 5.90 22.39 23.60
N LEU A 15 6.20 21.17 23.14
CA LEU A 15 7.54 20.59 23.23
C LEU A 15 8.38 21.06 22.04
N GLY A 16 9.26 22.04 22.30
CA GLY A 16 10.17 22.58 21.28
C GLY A 16 11.12 21.52 20.69
N GLN A 17 11.51 21.74 19.45
CA GLN A 17 12.45 20.89 18.72
C GLN A 17 13.81 20.88 19.41
N HIS A 18 14.31 19.70 19.80
CA HIS A 18 15.71 19.51 20.18
C HIS A 18 16.58 19.48 18.92
N ASN A 19 17.54 20.41 18.85
CA ASN A 19 18.60 20.40 17.85
C ASN A 19 19.61 19.31 18.22
N GLU A 20 19.73 18.29 17.39
CA GLU A 20 20.85 17.35 17.46
C GLU A 20 22.08 18.01 16.81
N THR A 21 23.18 18.03 17.56
CA THR A 21 24.49 18.50 17.11
C THR A 21 25.14 17.44 16.24
N ALA A 22 25.55 17.83 15.04
CA ALA A 22 26.27 16.98 14.10
C ALA A 22 27.69 16.64 14.60
N ASP A 23 28.00 15.34 14.63
CA ASP A 23 29.37 14.84 14.79
C ASP A 23 30.14 14.96 13.48
N SER A 24 31.40 15.34 13.56
CA SER A 24 32.29 15.58 12.41
C SER A 24 32.90 14.27 11.88
N PRO A 25 33.10 14.11 10.56
CA PRO A 25 33.61 12.88 9.97
C PRO A 25 35.13 12.74 10.12
N ASP A 26 35.57 11.50 10.37
CA ASP A 26 36.95 11.06 10.44
C ASP A 26 37.59 11.04 9.05
N PRO A 27 38.83 11.62 8.84
CA PRO A 27 39.41 11.78 7.49
C PRO A 27 40.20 10.57 6.91
N TYR A 28 40.22 9.43 7.55
CA TYR A 28 40.96 8.25 7.08
C TYR A 28 40.05 7.02 6.88
N ALA A 29 39.15 7.09 5.89
CA ALA A 29 38.48 5.90 5.39
C ALA A 29 39.24 5.37 4.18
N ASP A 30 39.79 4.14 4.29
CA ASP A 30 40.45 3.39 3.24
C ASP A 30 39.65 3.37 1.93
N GLU A 31 40.29 3.71 0.82
CA GLU A 31 39.81 3.46 -0.54
C GLU A 31 39.76 1.94 -0.81
N GLN A 32 38.75 1.26 -0.31
CA GLN A 32 38.42 -0.08 -0.79
C GLN A 32 37.78 0.07 -2.17
N PHE A 33 38.29 -0.64 -3.17
CA PHE A 33 37.69 -0.84 -4.49
C PHE A 33 36.24 -1.29 -4.27
N GLN A 34 35.28 -0.36 -4.33
CA GLN A 34 33.85 -0.66 -4.31
C GLN A 34 33.56 -1.40 -5.62
N GLN A 35 33.30 -2.70 -5.54
CA GLN A 35 32.52 -3.37 -6.58
C GLN A 35 31.24 -2.53 -6.76
N VAL A 36 31.02 -2.04 -7.97
CA VAL A 36 29.79 -1.30 -8.30
C VAL A 36 28.64 -2.28 -8.14
N GLU A 37 27.98 -2.23 -7.01
CA GLU A 37 26.83 -3.07 -6.70
C GLU A 37 25.69 -2.67 -7.64
N ASP A 38 25.00 -3.66 -8.22
CA ASP A 38 23.86 -3.39 -9.10
C ASP A 38 22.79 -2.60 -8.33
N PRO A 39 22.27 -1.48 -8.86
CA PRO A 39 21.32 -0.62 -8.17
C PRO A 39 20.09 -1.36 -7.60
N TYR A 40 19.60 -2.39 -8.27
CA TYR A 40 18.45 -3.17 -7.83
C TYR A 40 18.75 -4.03 -6.60
N CYS A 41 19.99 -4.52 -6.47
CA CYS A 41 20.40 -5.33 -5.32
C CYS A 41 20.70 -4.50 -4.07
N THR A 42 20.89 -3.19 -4.19
CA THR A 42 21.15 -2.31 -3.03
C THR A 42 19.99 -2.22 -2.04
N TRP A 43 18.80 -2.64 -2.44
CA TRP A 43 17.57 -2.58 -1.63
C TRP A 43 17.32 -3.78 -0.73
N THR A 44 18.06 -4.89 -0.94
CA THR A 44 17.89 -6.12 -0.15
C THR A 44 19.22 -6.78 0.13
N THR A 45 19.34 -7.40 1.30
CA THR A 45 20.51 -8.22 1.67
C THR A 45 20.28 -9.71 1.42
N VAL A 46 19.09 -10.08 0.93
CA VAL A 46 18.64 -11.48 0.78
C VAL A 46 19.20 -12.13 -0.47
N THR A 47 19.39 -11.35 -1.55
CA THR A 47 19.92 -11.83 -2.82
C THR A 47 20.79 -10.76 -3.48
N SER A 48 21.80 -11.21 -4.23
CA SER A 48 22.61 -10.38 -5.11
C SER A 48 22.29 -10.60 -6.60
N ASP A 49 21.16 -11.24 -6.89
CA ASP A 49 20.70 -11.50 -8.26
C ASP A 49 19.73 -10.40 -8.72
N PRO A 50 20.17 -9.46 -9.57
CA PRO A 50 19.34 -8.35 -10.03
C PRO A 50 18.18 -8.80 -10.93
N GLU A 51 18.34 -9.91 -11.67
CA GLU A 51 17.28 -10.45 -12.54
C GLU A 51 16.13 -10.97 -11.68
N LEU A 52 16.43 -11.67 -10.59
CA LEU A 52 15.42 -12.13 -9.63
C LEU A 52 14.70 -10.95 -8.99
N VAL A 53 15.43 -9.91 -8.55
CA VAL A 53 14.83 -8.72 -7.93
C VAL A 53 13.86 -8.04 -8.91
N GLN A 54 14.29 -7.79 -10.14
CA GLN A 54 13.46 -7.15 -11.18
C GLN A 54 12.26 -8.03 -11.55
N HIS A 55 12.45 -9.34 -11.64
CA HIS A 55 11.38 -10.29 -11.92
C HIS A 55 10.29 -10.25 -10.84
N LEU A 56 10.67 -10.33 -9.56
CA LEU A 56 9.73 -10.32 -8.44
C LEU A 56 8.99 -8.98 -8.30
N ILE A 57 9.67 -7.85 -8.54
CA ILE A 57 9.02 -6.52 -8.61
C ILE A 57 8.02 -6.46 -9.76
N SER A 58 8.37 -7.01 -10.93
CA SER A 58 7.45 -7.08 -12.08
C SER A 58 6.23 -7.95 -11.79
N MET A 59 6.41 -9.10 -11.10
CA MET A 59 5.32 -9.94 -10.62
C MET A 59 4.39 -9.19 -9.66
N TYR A 60 4.95 -8.46 -8.70
CA TYR A 60 4.18 -7.63 -7.77
C TYR A 60 3.32 -6.60 -8.51
N PHE A 61 3.91 -5.82 -9.42
CA PHE A 61 3.17 -4.78 -10.15
C PHE A 61 2.14 -5.34 -11.12
N CYS A 62 2.39 -6.50 -11.71
CA CYS A 62 1.45 -7.14 -12.61
C CYS A 62 0.24 -7.73 -11.87
N TRP A 63 0.46 -8.48 -10.78
CA TRP A 63 -0.55 -9.34 -10.20
C TRP A 63 -1.12 -8.87 -8.87
N HIS A 64 -0.39 -8.05 -8.11
CA HIS A 64 -0.85 -7.56 -6.80
C HIS A 64 -1.27 -6.09 -6.82
N TYR A 65 -0.41 -5.22 -7.37
CA TYR A 65 -0.59 -3.77 -7.33
C TYR A 65 -1.93 -3.29 -7.89
N SER A 66 -2.41 -3.91 -8.97
CA SER A 66 -3.66 -3.53 -9.62
C SER A 66 -4.91 -3.76 -8.76
N PHE A 67 -4.84 -4.64 -7.75
CA PHE A 67 -5.92 -4.84 -6.75
C PHE A 67 -5.77 -3.92 -5.55
N PHE A 68 -4.54 -3.72 -5.10
CA PHE A 68 -4.20 -3.02 -3.87
C PHE A 68 -3.27 -1.86 -4.19
N THR A 69 -3.82 -0.85 -4.87
CA THR A 69 -3.08 0.35 -5.26
C THR A 69 -2.86 1.23 -4.04
N THR A 70 -1.62 1.26 -3.52
CA THR A 70 -1.25 1.95 -2.28
C THR A 70 -0.13 2.95 -2.44
N LEU A 71 0.45 3.04 -3.64
CA LEU A 71 1.62 3.90 -3.90
C LEU A 71 1.60 4.43 -5.33
N SER A 72 2.38 5.46 -5.58
CA SER A 72 2.68 5.94 -6.93
C SER A 72 3.76 5.06 -7.56
N LYS A 73 3.40 4.33 -8.62
CA LYS A 73 4.31 3.44 -9.36
C LYS A 73 5.49 4.22 -9.95
N SER A 74 5.23 5.39 -10.53
CA SER A 74 6.26 6.22 -11.14
C SER A 74 7.30 6.71 -10.14
N LEU A 75 6.86 7.23 -8.98
CA LEU A 75 7.77 7.68 -7.92
C LEU A 75 8.58 6.54 -7.32
N PHE A 76 7.94 5.38 -7.11
CA PHE A 76 8.65 4.19 -6.67
C PHE A 76 9.77 3.81 -7.65
N PHE A 77 9.48 3.69 -8.94
CA PHE A 77 10.49 3.28 -9.93
C PHE A 77 11.60 4.31 -10.11
N GLN A 78 11.30 5.60 -9.99
CA GLN A 78 12.31 6.66 -10.04
C GLN A 78 13.40 6.47 -8.97
N GLU A 79 13.01 6.16 -7.72
CA GLU A 79 13.97 5.90 -6.65
C GLU A 79 14.58 4.48 -6.74
N PHE A 80 13.76 3.48 -7.09
CA PHE A 80 14.19 2.08 -7.18
C PHE A 80 15.34 1.88 -8.19
N GLN A 81 15.19 2.45 -9.39
CA GLN A 81 16.21 2.37 -10.45
C GLN A 81 17.51 3.12 -10.09
N ALA A 82 17.39 4.16 -9.28
CA ALA A 82 18.56 4.92 -8.83
C ALA A 82 19.39 4.21 -7.73
N GLY A 83 18.88 3.09 -7.20
CA GLY A 83 19.50 2.34 -6.10
C GLY A 83 19.42 3.05 -4.74
N LYS A 84 19.70 2.32 -3.66
CA LYS A 84 19.74 2.88 -2.30
C LYS A 84 20.83 3.96 -2.24
N PRO A 85 20.52 5.17 -1.71
CA PRO A 85 21.52 6.20 -1.56
C PRO A 85 22.63 5.77 -0.60
N PRO A 86 23.91 6.03 -0.93
CA PRO A 86 25.01 5.76 0.00
C PRO A 86 24.88 6.63 1.26
N PRO A 87 25.37 6.15 2.40
CA PRO A 87 25.40 6.92 3.63
C PRO A 87 26.06 8.30 3.40
N GLY A 88 25.44 9.36 3.92
CA GLY A 88 25.98 10.73 3.78
C GLY A 88 25.71 11.43 2.44
N SER A 89 25.06 10.80 1.46
CA SER A 89 24.76 11.40 0.14
C SER A 89 23.76 12.57 0.17
N GLY A 90 23.03 12.76 1.28
CA GLY A 90 21.95 13.76 1.38
C GLY A 90 20.68 13.42 0.59
N ARG A 91 20.69 12.40 -0.27
CA ARG A 91 19.49 11.92 -0.98
C ARG A 91 18.58 11.16 -0.02
N LYS A 92 17.32 11.59 0.07
CA LYS A 92 16.32 10.95 0.92
C LYS A 92 15.63 9.80 0.18
N MET A 93 15.27 8.76 0.93
CA MET A 93 14.40 7.67 0.48
C MET A 93 12.97 8.01 0.96
N GLN A 94 12.11 8.42 0.04
CA GLN A 94 10.73 8.80 0.37
C GLN A 94 9.71 7.81 -0.17
N TYR A 95 9.92 7.32 -1.38
CA TYR A 95 8.99 6.46 -2.12
C TYR A 95 9.49 5.03 -2.33
N CYS A 96 10.79 4.80 -2.16
CA CYS A 96 11.41 3.49 -2.21
C CYS A 96 12.35 3.31 -1.01
N THR A 97 12.12 2.28 -0.20
CA THR A 97 12.95 1.95 0.96
C THR A 97 13.24 0.45 0.99
N PRO A 98 14.34 0.00 1.66
CA PRO A 98 14.61 -1.42 1.83
C PRO A 98 13.42 -2.20 2.40
N LEU A 99 12.70 -1.63 3.37
CA LEU A 99 11.51 -2.26 3.95
C LEU A 99 10.41 -2.47 2.90
N LEU A 100 10.07 -1.43 2.11
CA LEU A 100 9.04 -1.50 1.09
C LEU A 100 9.41 -2.50 -0.01
N VAL A 101 10.65 -2.46 -0.49
CA VAL A 101 11.13 -3.40 -1.51
C VAL A 101 11.05 -4.84 -1.01
N ASN A 102 11.54 -5.16 0.20
CA ASN A 102 11.46 -6.52 0.73
C ASN A 102 10.00 -6.99 0.95
N ALA A 103 9.08 -6.11 1.31
CA ALA A 103 7.66 -6.43 1.38
C ALA A 103 7.07 -6.76 0.00
N MET A 104 7.44 -6.00 -1.05
CA MET A 104 7.04 -6.27 -2.43
C MET A 104 7.63 -7.58 -2.96
N LEU A 105 8.93 -7.82 -2.75
CA LEU A 105 9.61 -9.06 -3.14
C LEU A 105 8.94 -10.27 -2.48
N ALA A 106 8.62 -10.17 -1.18
CA ALA A 106 7.92 -11.23 -0.47
C ALA A 106 6.54 -11.54 -1.06
N LEU A 107 5.82 -10.56 -1.58
CA LEU A 107 4.54 -10.76 -2.30
C LEU A 107 4.78 -11.27 -3.72
N GLY A 108 5.73 -10.72 -4.47
CA GLY A 108 6.07 -11.15 -5.82
C GLY A 108 6.40 -12.63 -5.91
N CYS A 109 7.02 -13.19 -4.87
CA CYS A 109 7.35 -14.61 -4.75
C CYS A 109 6.14 -15.56 -4.88
N HIS A 110 4.93 -15.10 -4.58
CA HIS A 110 3.73 -15.92 -4.67
C HIS A 110 3.20 -16.08 -6.12
N PHE A 111 3.75 -15.32 -7.07
CA PHE A 111 3.31 -15.31 -8.48
C PHE A 111 4.30 -15.98 -9.43
N THR A 112 5.37 -16.60 -8.92
CA THR A 112 6.42 -17.23 -9.71
C THR A 112 6.74 -18.64 -9.22
N SER A 113 7.25 -19.48 -10.11
CA SER A 113 7.77 -20.82 -9.80
C SER A 113 9.30 -20.85 -9.63
N LEU A 114 10.00 -19.71 -9.81
CA LEU A 114 11.45 -19.67 -9.72
C LEU A 114 11.96 -20.12 -8.34
N PRO A 115 13.00 -20.98 -8.28
CA PRO A 115 13.53 -21.49 -7.01
C PRO A 115 14.01 -20.42 -6.06
N GLY A 116 14.56 -19.29 -6.55
CA GLY A 116 15.00 -18.15 -5.76
C GLY A 116 13.87 -17.38 -5.06
N ALA A 117 12.62 -17.63 -5.43
CA ALA A 117 11.45 -17.05 -4.78
C ALA A 117 11.04 -17.80 -3.48
N ARG A 118 11.69 -18.92 -3.14
CA ARG A 118 11.37 -19.76 -1.98
C ARG A 118 12.52 -19.78 -0.99
N ALA A 119 12.21 -19.71 0.30
CA ALA A 119 13.21 -19.84 1.37
C ALA A 119 13.78 -21.27 1.43
N ILE A 120 12.95 -22.29 1.14
CA ILE A 120 13.35 -23.67 0.92
C ILE A 120 12.99 -24.02 -0.52
N ARG A 121 14.00 -24.30 -1.34
CA ARG A 121 13.91 -24.39 -2.81
C ARG A 121 12.73 -25.23 -3.32
N ASP A 122 12.47 -26.37 -2.70
CA ASP A 122 11.46 -27.33 -3.14
C ASP A 122 10.15 -27.26 -2.37
N ASP A 123 10.01 -26.27 -1.46
CA ASP A 123 8.81 -26.04 -0.66
C ASP A 123 8.11 -24.75 -1.04
N SER A 124 7.01 -24.87 -1.79
CA SER A 124 6.20 -23.75 -2.23
C SER A 124 5.53 -22.96 -1.06
N ALA A 125 5.33 -23.60 0.09
CA ALA A 125 4.78 -22.96 1.28
C ALA A 125 5.71 -21.89 1.86
N THR A 126 7.01 -21.92 1.50
CA THR A 126 8.03 -20.97 1.94
C THR A 126 8.24 -19.79 0.97
N ALA A 127 7.32 -19.60 0.00
CA ALA A 127 7.40 -18.49 -0.95
C ALA A 127 7.50 -17.15 -0.23
N GLY A 128 8.56 -16.38 -0.52
CA GLY A 128 8.83 -15.05 0.02
C GLY A 128 9.18 -14.99 1.51
N ASP A 129 9.31 -16.11 2.25
CA ASP A 129 9.59 -16.09 3.68
C ASP A 129 10.93 -15.44 4.03
N HIS A 130 11.96 -15.59 3.18
CA HIS A 130 13.27 -14.97 3.37
C HIS A 130 13.22 -13.44 3.22
N PHE A 131 12.54 -12.91 2.22
CA PHE A 131 12.32 -11.46 2.06
C PHE A 131 11.43 -10.89 3.17
N PHE A 132 10.41 -11.63 3.58
CA PHE A 132 9.54 -11.23 4.69
C PHE A 132 10.29 -11.22 6.04
N LYS A 133 11.22 -12.15 6.24
CA LYS A 133 12.11 -12.16 7.40
C LYS A 133 12.99 -10.91 7.42
N GLU A 134 13.53 -10.51 6.27
CA GLU A 134 14.32 -9.29 6.12
C GLU A 134 13.46 -8.03 6.40
N ALA A 135 12.25 -7.95 5.85
CA ALA A 135 11.33 -6.85 6.15
C ALA A 135 11.07 -6.71 7.66
N LYS A 136 10.88 -7.83 8.38
CA LYS A 136 10.72 -7.82 9.84
C LYS A 136 11.99 -7.37 10.56
N ARG A 137 13.17 -7.82 10.11
CA ARG A 137 14.46 -7.41 10.67
C ARG A 137 14.61 -5.89 10.58
N LEU A 138 14.36 -5.31 9.40
CA LEU A 138 14.46 -3.87 9.15
C LEU A 138 13.53 -3.06 10.06
N ILE A 139 12.29 -3.51 10.29
CA ILE A 139 11.38 -2.83 11.22
C ILE A 139 11.96 -2.77 12.63
N MET A 140 12.54 -3.88 13.11
CA MET A 140 12.99 -4.00 14.49
C MET A 140 14.38 -3.40 14.72
N GLU A 141 15.31 -3.53 13.78
CA GLU A 141 16.69 -3.06 13.95
C GLU A 141 16.86 -1.57 13.62
N GLU A 142 16.01 -1.04 12.73
CA GLU A 142 16.03 0.37 12.34
C GLU A 142 14.89 1.18 12.99
N ASP A 143 14.16 0.59 13.97
CA ASP A 143 13.04 1.20 14.70
C ASP A 143 12.00 1.88 13.80
N LEU A 144 11.78 1.34 12.60
CA LEU A 144 10.91 1.94 11.58
C LEU A 144 9.43 2.05 12.00
N HIS A 145 9.05 1.41 13.09
CA HIS A 145 7.72 1.52 13.70
C HIS A 145 7.58 2.76 14.59
N GLU A 146 8.68 3.40 15.00
CA GLU A 146 8.69 4.58 15.86
C GLU A 146 8.64 5.90 15.07
N VAL A 147 9.13 5.88 13.83
CA VAL A 147 9.18 7.07 12.96
C VAL A 147 8.24 6.90 11.76
N PRO A 148 7.08 7.57 11.78
CA PRO A 148 6.13 7.49 10.69
C PRO A 148 6.71 7.97 9.36
N ALA A 149 6.60 7.12 8.33
CA ALA A 149 7.01 7.44 6.97
C ALA A 149 6.05 6.81 5.96
N LEU A 150 5.88 7.47 4.81
CA LEU A 150 4.94 7.06 3.77
C LEU A 150 5.23 5.62 3.28
N ALA A 151 6.50 5.34 2.96
CA ALA A 151 6.92 4.00 2.51
C ALA A 151 6.75 2.93 3.60
N THR A 152 6.86 3.29 4.89
CA THR A 152 6.60 2.35 6.01
C THR A 152 5.12 2.02 6.11
N VAL A 153 4.22 3.00 5.95
CA VAL A 153 2.76 2.76 5.88
C VAL A 153 2.44 1.77 4.77
N GLN A 154 2.98 1.98 3.58
CA GLN A 154 2.79 1.13 2.41
C GLN A 154 3.33 -0.29 2.65
N ALA A 155 4.53 -0.42 3.18
CA ALA A 155 5.15 -1.71 3.48
C ALA A 155 4.35 -2.52 4.50
N LEU A 156 3.90 -1.91 5.59
CA LEU A 156 3.08 -2.56 6.61
C LEU A 156 1.73 -3.04 6.04
N ALA A 157 1.11 -2.26 5.15
CA ALA A 157 -0.09 -2.68 4.44
C ALA A 157 0.17 -3.94 3.58
N LEU A 158 1.26 -3.96 2.81
CA LEU A 158 1.66 -5.12 1.99
C LEU A 158 1.99 -6.35 2.85
N MET A 159 2.70 -6.16 3.96
CA MET A 159 3.00 -7.23 4.91
C MET A 159 1.73 -7.82 5.50
N SER A 160 0.70 -7.00 5.74
CA SER A 160 -0.58 -7.48 6.25
C SER A 160 -1.27 -8.44 5.28
N VAL A 161 -1.31 -8.08 3.99
CA VAL A 161 -1.93 -8.92 2.96
C VAL A 161 -1.18 -10.23 2.78
N ARG A 162 0.16 -10.18 2.77
CA ARG A 162 0.96 -11.40 2.68
C ARG A 162 0.66 -12.37 3.82
N GLU A 163 0.58 -11.88 5.06
CA GLU A 163 0.25 -12.73 6.21
C GLU A 163 -1.16 -13.32 6.09
N ALA A 164 -2.14 -12.57 5.58
CA ALA A 164 -3.48 -13.07 5.28
C ALA A 164 -3.43 -14.22 4.24
N GLY A 165 -2.72 -14.00 3.14
CA GLY A 165 -2.56 -14.98 2.08
C GLY A 165 -1.85 -16.27 2.53
N CYS A 166 -1.05 -16.18 3.59
CA CYS A 166 -0.38 -17.33 4.22
C CYS A 166 -1.19 -17.98 5.38
N GLY A 167 -2.48 -17.61 5.55
CA GLY A 167 -3.32 -18.16 6.62
C GLY A 167 -2.94 -17.68 8.03
N ARG A 168 -2.30 -16.51 8.15
CA ARG A 168 -1.86 -15.92 9.43
C ARG A 168 -2.59 -14.62 9.71
N GLU A 169 -3.92 -14.65 9.69
CA GLU A 169 -4.82 -13.49 9.72
C GLU A 169 -4.58 -12.59 10.94
N ALA A 170 -4.33 -13.18 12.11
CA ALA A 170 -4.07 -12.41 13.33
C ALA A 170 -2.83 -11.50 13.20
N LYS A 171 -1.77 -11.99 12.55
CA LYS A 171 -0.57 -11.20 12.29
C LYS A 171 -0.83 -10.14 11.24
N GLY A 172 -1.54 -10.50 10.16
CA GLY A 172 -1.94 -9.56 9.13
C GLY A 172 -2.77 -8.41 9.69
N TRP A 173 -3.73 -8.71 10.58
CA TRP A 173 -4.55 -7.71 11.27
C TRP A 173 -3.70 -6.72 12.09
N VAL A 174 -2.66 -7.20 12.78
CA VAL A 174 -1.76 -6.33 13.55
C VAL A 174 -0.97 -5.41 12.61
N TYR A 175 -0.39 -5.92 11.53
CA TYR A 175 0.35 -5.10 10.56
C TYR A 175 -0.55 -4.05 9.91
N SER A 176 -1.79 -4.39 9.54
CA SER A 176 -2.74 -3.42 9.00
C SER A 176 -3.08 -2.32 10.01
N GLY A 177 -3.28 -2.67 11.28
CA GLY A 177 -3.52 -1.71 12.36
C GLY A 177 -2.35 -0.75 12.57
N MET A 178 -1.10 -1.22 12.48
CA MET A 178 0.09 -0.37 12.52
C MET A 178 0.12 0.60 11.32
N SER A 179 -0.13 0.09 10.12
CA SER A 179 -0.20 0.91 8.90
C SER A 179 -1.24 2.03 9.02
N PHE A 180 -2.46 1.71 9.43
CA PHE A 180 -3.56 2.70 9.53
C PHE A 180 -3.28 3.76 10.61
N ARG A 181 -2.74 3.36 11.76
CA ARG A 181 -2.38 4.28 12.82
C ARG A 181 -1.27 5.23 12.39
N MET A 182 -0.23 4.69 11.73
CA MET A 182 0.86 5.50 11.18
C MET A 182 0.37 6.44 10.07
N ALA A 183 -0.56 6.01 9.22
CA ALA A 183 -1.19 6.86 8.21
C ALA A 183 -1.93 8.05 8.84
N CYS A 184 -2.66 7.83 9.94
CA CYS A 184 -3.31 8.90 10.69
C CYS A 184 -2.31 9.81 11.43
N ASP A 185 -1.21 9.27 11.95
CA ASP A 185 -0.15 10.06 12.59
C ASP A 185 0.56 11.00 11.59
N LEU A 186 0.69 10.58 10.33
CA LEU A 186 1.14 11.42 9.21
C LEU A 186 0.07 12.40 8.72
N GLY A 187 -1.15 12.35 9.24
CA GLY A 187 -2.26 13.19 8.81
C GLY A 187 -2.76 12.88 7.40
N LEU A 188 -2.54 11.65 6.88
CA LEU A 188 -2.94 11.30 5.51
C LEU A 188 -4.46 11.29 5.30
N ASN A 189 -5.24 11.13 6.36
CA ASN A 189 -6.71 11.18 6.34
C ASN A 189 -7.27 12.61 6.22
N LEU A 190 -6.43 13.63 6.31
CA LEU A 190 -6.85 15.03 6.36
C LEU A 190 -6.55 15.73 5.03
N GLY A 191 -7.50 16.55 4.57
CA GLY A 191 -7.27 17.49 3.49
C GLY A 191 -6.27 18.57 3.92
N MET A 192 -5.28 18.81 3.08
CA MET A 192 -4.28 19.83 3.35
C MET A 192 -4.88 21.23 3.15
N HIS A 193 -4.61 22.14 4.08
CA HIS A 193 -4.96 23.53 3.91
C HIS A 193 -3.82 24.26 3.19
N SER A 194 -4.14 25.14 2.29
CA SER A 194 -3.28 25.84 1.30
C SER A 194 -2.03 26.57 1.84
N LYS A 195 -1.69 26.42 3.11
CA LYS A 195 -0.50 27.03 3.72
C LYS A 195 0.75 26.16 3.70
N ASP A 196 0.58 24.86 3.51
CA ASP A 196 1.70 23.93 3.42
C ASP A 196 1.93 23.66 1.93
N ALA A 197 2.89 24.35 1.33
CA ALA A 197 3.26 24.18 -0.07
C ALA A 197 3.93 22.79 -0.26
N ILE A 198 3.11 21.74 -0.32
CA ILE A 198 3.54 20.41 -0.77
C ILE A 198 3.38 20.38 -2.28
N ASP A 199 4.33 19.74 -2.97
CA ASP A 199 4.26 19.47 -4.41
C ASP A 199 3.02 18.59 -4.71
N GLU A 200 2.35 18.86 -5.83
CA GLU A 200 1.17 18.11 -6.30
C GLU A 200 1.45 16.61 -6.39
N THR A 201 2.67 16.25 -6.75
CA THR A 201 3.13 14.85 -6.86
C THR A 201 3.19 14.17 -5.49
N GLU A 202 3.69 14.85 -4.48
CA GLU A 202 3.70 14.35 -3.10
C GLU A 202 2.28 14.28 -2.53
N GLU A 203 1.44 15.28 -2.82
CA GLU A 203 0.04 15.27 -2.39
C GLU A 203 -0.71 14.08 -2.98
N ASP A 204 -0.52 13.77 -4.28
CA ASP A 204 -1.11 12.59 -4.92
C ASP A 204 -0.59 11.30 -4.28
N ALA A 205 0.71 11.18 -4.03
CA ALA A 205 1.29 10.01 -3.35
C ALA A 205 0.71 9.80 -1.95
N ARG A 206 0.44 10.86 -1.20
CA ARG A 206 -0.22 10.82 0.11
C ARG A 206 -1.68 10.38 -0.01
N ARG A 207 -2.41 10.91 -0.98
CA ARG A 207 -3.81 10.56 -1.25
C ARG A 207 -3.95 9.08 -1.63
N ILE A 208 -3.16 8.61 -2.59
CA ILE A 208 -3.23 7.20 -3.02
C ILE A 208 -2.85 6.22 -1.90
N THR A 209 -1.88 6.60 -1.05
CA THR A 209 -1.51 5.80 0.12
C THR A 209 -2.66 5.73 1.13
N PHE A 210 -3.29 6.86 1.46
CA PHE A 210 -4.41 6.85 2.39
C PHE A 210 -5.59 6.03 1.89
N TRP A 211 -6.01 6.24 0.65
CA TRP A 211 -7.15 5.51 0.09
C TRP A 211 -6.85 4.03 -0.13
N GLY A 212 -5.58 3.67 -0.32
CA GLY A 212 -5.12 2.29 -0.23
C GLY A 212 -5.31 1.71 1.18
N CYS A 213 -4.89 2.42 2.23
CA CYS A 213 -5.15 2.01 3.62
C CYS A 213 -6.66 1.87 3.90
N PHE A 214 -7.48 2.78 3.39
CA PHE A 214 -8.94 2.72 3.51
C PHE A 214 -9.50 1.44 2.86
N LEU A 215 -9.04 1.09 1.67
CA LEU A 215 -9.39 -0.16 1.01
C LEU A 215 -9.02 -1.38 1.88
N PHE A 216 -7.79 -1.43 2.37
CA PHE A 216 -7.32 -2.53 3.25
C PHE A 216 -8.17 -2.64 4.51
N ASP A 217 -8.51 -1.52 5.15
CA ASP A 217 -9.36 -1.50 6.34
C ASP A 217 -10.73 -2.13 6.06
N LYS A 218 -11.36 -1.82 4.92
CA LYS A 218 -12.66 -2.39 4.57
C LYS A 218 -12.57 -3.86 4.16
N CYS A 219 -11.51 -4.24 3.43
CA CYS A 219 -11.26 -5.65 3.11
C CYS A 219 -11.07 -6.50 4.38
N TRP A 220 -10.23 -6.03 5.32
CA TRP A 220 -10.04 -6.70 6.59
C TRP A 220 -11.31 -6.79 7.42
N SER A 221 -12.07 -5.69 7.47
CA SER A 221 -13.33 -5.63 8.24
C SER A 221 -14.36 -6.61 7.70
N ASN A 222 -14.54 -6.66 6.38
CA ASN A 222 -15.45 -7.60 5.72
C ASN A 222 -14.99 -9.06 5.91
N TYR A 223 -13.68 -9.33 5.77
CA TYR A 223 -13.13 -10.67 5.88
C TYR A 223 -13.22 -11.25 7.29
N LEU A 224 -12.97 -10.43 8.31
CA LEU A 224 -12.95 -10.87 9.72
C LEU A 224 -14.27 -10.60 10.47
N GLY A 225 -15.24 -9.94 9.86
CA GLY A 225 -16.47 -9.51 10.52
C GLY A 225 -16.21 -8.49 11.63
N ARG A 226 -15.22 -7.61 11.50
CA ARG A 226 -14.83 -6.59 12.48
C ARG A 226 -15.20 -5.20 12.01
N MET A 227 -15.41 -4.28 12.97
CA MET A 227 -15.70 -2.89 12.62
C MET A 227 -14.49 -2.21 11.96
N PRO A 228 -14.71 -1.42 10.89
CA PRO A 228 -13.67 -0.63 10.25
C PRO A 228 -13.03 0.35 11.24
N GLN A 229 -11.70 0.52 11.15
CA GLN A 229 -10.93 1.44 12.01
C GLN A 229 -10.89 2.85 11.43
N LEU A 230 -10.87 2.99 10.10
CA LEU A 230 -10.90 4.27 9.40
C LEU A 230 -12.36 4.66 9.12
N ALA A 231 -12.98 5.33 10.09
CA ALA A 231 -14.37 5.78 9.98
C ALA A 231 -14.50 6.96 9.00
N ASN A 232 -15.61 7.01 8.25
CA ASN A 232 -15.83 8.05 7.24
C ASN A 232 -15.82 9.48 7.81
N ASN A 233 -16.22 9.66 9.07
CA ASN A 233 -16.32 10.96 9.73
C ASN A 233 -14.96 11.57 10.14
N ILE A 234 -13.85 10.84 10.04
CA ILE A 234 -12.49 11.37 10.31
C ILE A 234 -11.71 11.64 9.02
N ILE A 235 -12.34 11.49 7.86
CA ILE A 235 -11.72 11.59 6.55
C ILE A 235 -12.15 12.90 5.89
N THR A 236 -11.17 13.78 5.63
CA THR A 236 -11.37 15.03 4.89
C THR A 236 -10.49 15.13 3.65
N VAL A 237 -9.53 14.20 3.50
CA VAL A 237 -8.67 14.12 2.33
C VAL A 237 -9.50 13.78 1.08
N PRO A 238 -9.37 14.54 -0.03
CA PRO A 238 -10.03 14.20 -1.28
C PRO A 238 -9.50 12.87 -1.83
N LYS A 239 -10.31 12.23 -2.69
CA LYS A 239 -9.83 11.04 -3.41
C LYS A 239 -8.69 11.42 -4.37
N PHE A 240 -7.86 10.44 -4.69
CA PHE A 240 -6.78 10.61 -5.67
C PHE A 240 -7.35 10.79 -7.09
N ASP A 241 -6.58 11.43 -7.93
CA ASP A 241 -6.94 11.69 -9.31
C ASP A 241 -6.63 10.47 -10.21
N VAL A 242 -7.41 10.33 -11.29
CA VAL A 242 -7.15 9.37 -12.35
C VAL A 242 -6.43 10.09 -13.47
N PHE A 243 -5.12 9.84 -13.60
CA PHE A 243 -4.32 10.45 -14.66
C PHE A 243 -4.51 9.67 -15.96
N PRO A 244 -5.03 10.30 -17.04
CA PRO A 244 -5.32 9.58 -18.29
C PRO A 244 -4.11 8.87 -18.89
N MET A 245 -2.91 9.44 -18.78
CA MET A 245 -1.68 8.85 -19.32
C MET A 245 -1.26 7.61 -18.54
N GLU A 246 -1.32 7.66 -17.20
CA GLU A 246 -0.99 6.52 -16.34
C GLU A 246 -2.04 5.40 -16.49
N ASP A 247 -3.31 5.74 -16.57
CA ASP A 247 -4.42 4.79 -16.71
C ASP A 247 -4.44 4.11 -18.08
N ALA A 248 -3.87 4.77 -19.10
CA ALA A 248 -3.69 4.25 -20.46
C ALA A 248 -2.41 3.39 -20.61
N GLU A 249 -1.52 3.33 -19.62
CA GLU A 249 -0.35 2.45 -19.67
C GLU A 249 -0.79 1.02 -19.98
N THR A 250 -0.04 0.36 -20.85
CA THR A 250 -0.37 -1.01 -21.24
C THR A 250 -0.11 -1.98 -20.10
N TRP A 251 -1.16 -2.67 -19.67
CA TRP A 251 -1.03 -3.87 -18.86
C TRP A 251 -0.86 -5.08 -19.79
N SER A 252 0.13 -5.89 -19.51
CA SER A 252 0.33 -7.20 -20.16
C SER A 252 0.64 -8.22 -19.08
N ALA A 253 0.11 -9.43 -19.21
CA ALA A 253 0.41 -10.51 -18.27
C ALA A 253 1.91 -10.79 -18.25
N TYR A 254 2.52 -10.75 -17.07
CA TYR A 254 3.92 -11.07 -16.83
C TYR A 254 4.02 -12.42 -16.13
N THR A 255 4.85 -13.31 -16.65
CA THR A 255 5.03 -14.69 -16.16
C THR A 255 6.51 -15.03 -16.07
N ASP A 256 6.85 -16.23 -15.60
CA ASP A 256 8.23 -16.72 -15.58
C ASP A 256 8.86 -16.79 -17.00
N SER A 257 8.06 -16.80 -18.06
CA SER A 257 8.51 -16.72 -19.45
C SER A 257 8.59 -15.27 -19.98
N GLY A 258 8.37 -14.26 -19.12
CA GLY A 258 8.36 -12.85 -19.48
C GLY A 258 6.97 -12.31 -19.83
N ILE A 259 6.94 -11.22 -20.62
CA ILE A 259 5.70 -10.49 -20.99
C ILE A 259 4.93 -11.27 -22.04
N SER A 260 3.66 -11.54 -21.76
CA SER A 260 2.70 -12.10 -22.73
C SER A 260 1.96 -10.98 -23.45
N GLN A 261 2.02 -10.98 -24.78
CA GLN A 261 1.30 -9.99 -25.61
C GLN A 261 -0.18 -10.38 -25.87
N ALA A 262 -0.61 -11.56 -25.46
CA ALA A 262 -1.90 -12.14 -25.86
C ALA A 262 -3.12 -11.31 -25.42
N HIS A 263 -3.02 -10.54 -24.31
CA HIS A 263 -4.12 -9.79 -23.73
C HIS A 263 -3.71 -8.37 -23.31
N SER A 264 -2.79 -7.76 -24.08
CA SER A 264 -2.35 -6.39 -23.82
C SER A 264 -3.50 -5.40 -23.95
N GLN A 265 -3.72 -4.59 -22.91
CA GLN A 265 -4.79 -3.59 -22.87
C GLN A 265 -4.46 -2.47 -21.87
N PRO A 266 -5.14 -1.30 -21.92
CA PRO A 266 -4.92 -0.23 -20.93
C PRO A 266 -5.14 -0.74 -19.50
N SER A 267 -4.24 -0.39 -18.58
CA SER A 267 -4.22 -0.92 -17.21
C SER A 267 -5.43 -0.50 -16.38
N ARG A 268 -5.89 0.74 -16.54
CA ARG A 268 -7.01 1.35 -15.82
C ARG A 268 -6.95 1.20 -14.30
N THR A 269 -5.74 1.10 -13.78
CA THR A 269 -5.48 0.77 -12.36
C THR A 269 -6.11 1.79 -11.42
N ARG A 270 -5.90 3.09 -11.67
CA ARG A 270 -6.47 4.15 -10.82
C ARG A 270 -7.98 4.27 -10.98
N ALA A 271 -8.50 4.13 -12.20
CA ALA A 271 -9.94 4.15 -12.44
C ALA A 271 -10.65 3.03 -11.68
N VAL A 272 -10.12 1.81 -11.70
CA VAL A 272 -10.63 0.67 -10.93
C VAL A 272 -10.51 0.92 -9.43
N ALA A 273 -9.34 1.36 -8.94
CA ALA A 273 -9.13 1.66 -7.52
C ALA A 273 -10.12 2.71 -7.00
N LEU A 274 -10.44 3.74 -7.81
CA LEU A 274 -11.44 4.74 -7.47
C LEU A 274 -12.85 4.15 -7.34
N GLN A 275 -13.23 3.23 -8.22
CA GLN A 275 -14.53 2.57 -8.14
C GLN A 275 -14.61 1.61 -6.93
N ILE A 276 -13.56 0.87 -6.64
CA ILE A 276 -13.47 0.03 -5.43
C ILE A 276 -13.57 0.90 -4.16
N THR A 277 -12.93 2.07 -4.13
CA THR A 277 -13.03 3.01 -3.02
C THR A 277 -14.47 3.44 -2.76
N LYS A 278 -15.26 3.72 -3.82
CA LYS A 278 -16.70 4.05 -3.69
C LYS A 278 -17.51 2.88 -3.13
N LEU A 279 -17.21 1.63 -3.55
CA LEU A 279 -17.83 0.43 -2.96
C LEU A 279 -17.47 0.28 -1.49
N CYS A 280 -16.23 0.54 -1.11
CA CYS A 280 -15.78 0.50 0.27
C CYS A 280 -16.51 1.51 1.17
N GLU A 281 -16.84 2.71 0.65
CA GLU A 281 -17.68 3.69 1.38
C GLU A 281 -19.07 3.14 1.66
N ILE A 282 -19.69 2.48 0.67
CA ILE A 282 -21.01 1.85 0.83
C ILE A 282 -20.94 0.69 1.84
N SER A 283 -19.94 -0.17 1.73
CA SER A 283 -19.68 -1.26 2.66
C SER A 283 -19.46 -0.77 4.10
N SER A 284 -18.71 0.33 4.26
CA SER A 284 -18.47 0.93 5.58
C SER A 284 -19.80 1.34 6.26
N ASP A 285 -20.70 1.98 5.51
CA ASP A 285 -22.00 2.39 6.04
C ASP A 285 -22.90 1.19 6.39
N LEU A 286 -22.83 0.12 5.58
CA LEU A 286 -23.51 -1.13 5.85
C LEU A 286 -23.02 -1.74 7.17
N MET A 287 -21.69 -1.89 7.32
CA MET A 287 -21.07 -2.46 8.50
C MET A 287 -21.42 -1.65 9.75
N GLN A 288 -21.32 -0.32 9.69
CA GLN A 288 -21.63 0.54 10.82
C GLN A 288 -23.10 0.46 11.25
N PHE A 289 -24.02 0.33 10.29
CA PHE A 289 -25.45 0.30 10.64
C PHE A 289 -25.91 -1.06 11.13
N PHE A 290 -25.52 -2.16 10.46
CA PHE A 290 -26.07 -3.48 10.76
C PHE A 290 -25.24 -4.28 11.75
N TYR A 291 -23.93 -4.03 11.85
CA TYR A 291 -23.01 -4.86 12.62
C TYR A 291 -22.28 -4.11 13.73
N ASN A 292 -22.70 -2.86 14.06
CA ASN A 292 -22.11 -2.13 15.17
C ASN A 292 -22.50 -2.81 16.51
N PRO A 293 -21.54 -3.30 17.31
CA PRO A 293 -21.81 -4.01 18.55
C PRO A 293 -22.62 -3.21 19.57
N ILE A 294 -22.43 -1.88 19.60
CA ILE A 294 -23.16 -0.96 20.52
C ILE A 294 -24.64 -0.93 20.22
N ASP A 295 -25.04 -1.17 18.98
CA ASP A 295 -26.42 -1.09 18.52
C ASP A 295 -27.08 -2.47 18.34
N MET A 296 -26.34 -3.57 18.48
CA MET A 296 -26.88 -4.93 18.30
C MET A 296 -27.94 -5.29 19.34
N ASP A 297 -27.78 -4.76 20.57
CA ASP A 297 -28.77 -4.98 21.66
C ASP A 297 -29.97 -4.03 21.61
N LYS A 298 -29.90 -2.99 20.77
CA LYS A 298 -31.02 -2.08 20.55
C LYS A 298 -31.83 -2.59 19.36
N ALA A 299 -33.03 -3.10 19.61
CA ALA A 299 -33.94 -3.46 18.53
C ALA A 299 -34.21 -2.24 17.64
N LYS A 300 -33.40 -2.12 16.55
CA LYS A 300 -33.71 -1.17 15.49
C LYS A 300 -35.04 -1.55 14.92
N GLY A 301 -35.99 -0.62 14.92
CA GLY A 301 -37.32 -0.93 14.40
C GLY A 301 -37.18 -1.47 12.97
N LYS A 302 -37.86 -2.59 12.66
CA LYS A 302 -37.84 -3.26 11.34
C LYS A 302 -37.98 -2.29 10.16
N GLN A 303 -38.72 -1.20 10.35
CA GLN A 303 -38.91 -0.16 9.34
C GLN A 303 -37.59 0.65 9.08
N ALA A 304 -36.82 0.93 10.14
CA ALA A 304 -35.53 1.64 9.99
C ALA A 304 -34.49 0.76 9.27
N GLU A 305 -34.46 -0.54 9.58
CA GLU A 305 -33.59 -1.50 8.91
C GLU A 305 -33.93 -1.64 7.42
N LEU A 306 -35.21 -1.79 7.09
CA LEU A 306 -35.68 -1.86 5.70
C LEU A 306 -35.38 -0.57 4.93
N LYS A 307 -35.55 0.59 5.57
CA LYS A 307 -35.20 1.87 4.96
C LYS A 307 -33.70 1.95 4.64
N LYS A 308 -32.84 1.56 5.61
CA LYS A 308 -31.38 1.59 5.41
C LYS A 308 -30.92 0.58 4.37
N LEU A 309 -31.49 -0.62 4.37
CA LEU A 309 -31.21 -1.63 3.36
C LEU A 309 -31.59 -1.14 1.96
N SER A 310 -32.75 -0.50 1.82
CA SER A 310 -33.20 0.09 0.55
C SER A 310 -32.26 1.22 0.08
N GLU A 311 -31.79 2.07 1.00
CA GLU A 311 -30.80 3.12 0.71
C GLU A 311 -29.50 2.53 0.18
N ILE A 312 -28.94 1.52 0.87
CA ILE A 312 -27.71 0.86 0.47
C ILE A 312 -27.87 0.18 -0.89
N HIS A 313 -28.99 -0.54 -1.08
CA HIS A 313 -29.28 -1.18 -2.37
C HIS A 313 -29.35 -0.15 -3.51
N MET A 314 -30.03 0.96 -3.31
CA MET A 314 -30.09 2.04 -4.31
C MET A 314 -28.70 2.62 -4.63
N ARG A 315 -27.82 2.76 -3.63
CA ARG A 315 -26.44 3.24 -3.85
C ARG A 315 -25.62 2.25 -4.67
N LEU A 316 -25.75 0.94 -4.42
CA LEU A 316 -25.10 -0.11 -5.20
C LEU A 316 -25.60 -0.14 -6.65
N GLU A 317 -26.94 -0.06 -6.86
CA GLU A 317 -27.52 0.01 -8.22
C GLU A 317 -27.08 1.29 -8.95
N THR A 318 -27.01 2.42 -8.25
CA THR A 318 -26.50 3.68 -8.82
C THR A 318 -25.04 3.55 -9.21
N TRP A 319 -24.19 2.99 -8.32
CA TRP A 319 -22.80 2.75 -8.61
C TRP A 319 -22.63 1.86 -9.87
N ARG A 320 -23.40 0.77 -9.97
CA ARG A 320 -23.35 -0.15 -11.11
C ARG A 320 -23.79 0.53 -12.42
N ARG A 321 -24.87 1.30 -12.39
CA ARG A 321 -25.39 2.03 -13.56
C ARG A 321 -24.43 3.11 -14.04
N ASP A 322 -23.78 3.80 -13.10
CA ASP A 322 -22.88 4.92 -13.36
C ASP A 322 -21.43 4.46 -13.60
N LEU A 323 -21.20 3.15 -13.65
CA LEU A 323 -19.88 2.59 -13.96
C LEU A 323 -19.48 2.97 -15.40
N PRO A 324 -18.24 3.50 -15.61
CA PRO A 324 -17.74 3.74 -16.95
C PRO A 324 -17.76 2.47 -17.81
N LYS A 325 -18.20 2.62 -19.08
CA LYS A 325 -18.30 1.46 -20.01
C LYS A 325 -17.01 0.69 -20.18
N GLU A 326 -15.89 1.38 -20.08
CA GLU A 326 -14.55 0.78 -20.15
C GLU A 326 -14.23 -0.16 -18.99
N LEU A 327 -14.97 -0.02 -17.87
CA LEU A 327 -14.82 -0.84 -16.66
C LEU A 327 -15.91 -1.92 -16.53
N GLU A 328 -16.83 -2.01 -17.50
CA GLU A 328 -17.83 -3.07 -17.51
C GLU A 328 -17.18 -4.45 -17.72
N PRO A 329 -17.70 -5.51 -17.06
CA PRO A 329 -17.17 -6.86 -17.20
C PRO A 329 -17.30 -7.36 -18.64
N LYS A 330 -16.22 -7.91 -19.16
CA LYS A 330 -16.18 -8.51 -20.52
C LYS A 330 -15.23 -9.69 -20.53
N GLU A 331 -15.43 -10.60 -21.50
CA GLU A 331 -14.50 -11.69 -21.73
C GLU A 331 -13.10 -11.14 -22.06
N GLY A 332 -12.06 -11.71 -21.47
CA GLY A 332 -10.68 -11.23 -21.59
C GLY A 332 -10.40 -9.92 -20.83
N GLY A 333 -11.30 -9.50 -19.95
CA GLY A 333 -11.11 -8.32 -19.09
C GLY A 333 -9.95 -8.52 -18.11
N LEU A 334 -9.41 -7.37 -17.61
CA LEU A 334 -8.33 -7.36 -16.63
C LEU A 334 -8.78 -8.02 -15.31
N PRO A 335 -7.90 -8.81 -14.65
CA PRO A 335 -8.26 -9.50 -13.39
C PRO A 335 -8.84 -8.58 -12.32
N HIS A 336 -8.25 -7.41 -12.10
CA HIS A 336 -8.72 -6.45 -11.11
C HIS A 336 -10.08 -5.82 -11.46
N MET A 337 -10.40 -5.67 -12.75
CA MET A 337 -11.74 -5.25 -13.19
C MET A 337 -12.79 -6.32 -12.89
N LEU A 338 -12.44 -7.60 -13.09
CA LEU A 338 -13.36 -8.71 -12.82
C LEU A 338 -13.62 -8.87 -11.32
N VAL A 339 -12.61 -8.66 -10.47
CA VAL A 339 -12.76 -8.74 -9.02
C VAL A 339 -13.57 -7.57 -8.45
N MET A 340 -13.52 -6.41 -9.08
CA MET A 340 -14.34 -5.24 -8.69
C MET A 340 -15.84 -5.50 -8.85
N GLN A 341 -16.25 -6.35 -9.79
CA GLN A 341 -17.66 -6.68 -10.09
C GLN A 341 -18.26 -7.71 -9.13
#